data_733c9228e524d09f1ec441b0c5f5deab
#
_entry.id   733c9228e524d09f1ec441b0c5f5deab
#
_cell.length_a   1.000
_cell.length_b   1.000
_cell.length_c   1.000
_cell.angle_alpha   90.00
_cell.angle_beta   90.00
_cell.angle_gamma   90.00
#
_symmetry.space_group_name_H-M   'P 1'
#
loop_
_entity.id
_entity.type
_entity.pdbx_description
1 polymer ?
#
loop_
_entity_poly.entity_id
_entity_poly.type
_entity_poly.pdbx_seq_one_letter_code
_entity_poly.pdbx_strand_id
1 'polypeptide(L)'
;MNSNETRQAFLDFFRTKQHEIVASAPMVVKNDPTLMFTNAGMNQFKDIFLGNAPRKWPRVADTQKCLRVSGKHNDLEEVGHDTYHHTMFEMLGNWSYGDYFKKEAIEWAWELLTEVYKLDKSRMYATVFEG
;
A
#
# COMPACT_ATOMS: atom_id res chain seq x y z
N MET A 1 0.65 -18.28 -7.67
CA MET A 1 1.15 -17.00 -8.24
C MET A 1 2.57 -16.77 -7.81
N ASN A 2 3.44 -16.33 -8.71
CA ASN A 2 4.75 -15.79 -8.35
C ASN A 2 4.63 -14.28 -8.01
N SER A 3 5.70 -13.65 -7.53
CA SER A 3 5.67 -12.24 -7.09
C SER A 3 5.30 -11.25 -8.20
N ASN A 4 5.73 -11.50 -9.44
CA ASN A 4 5.38 -10.65 -10.57
C ASN A 4 3.89 -10.76 -10.93
N GLU A 5 3.35 -11.97 -10.91
CA GLU A 5 1.93 -12.21 -11.16
C GLU A 5 1.06 -11.60 -10.05
N THR A 6 1.49 -11.70 -8.78
CA THR A 6 0.78 -11.10 -7.65
C THR A 6 0.73 -9.58 -7.78
N ARG A 7 1.86 -8.95 -8.10
CA ARG A 7 1.94 -7.50 -8.31
C ARG A 7 1.06 -7.04 -9.48
N GLN A 8 1.16 -7.76 -10.61
CA GLN A 8 0.40 -7.41 -11.80
C GLN A 8 -1.10 -7.58 -11.58
N ALA A 9 -1.53 -8.66 -10.93
CA ALA A 9 -2.94 -8.90 -10.61
C ALA A 9 -3.53 -7.78 -9.73
N PHE A 10 -2.76 -7.27 -8.74
CA PHE A 10 -3.15 -6.13 -7.92
C PHE A 10 -3.40 -4.87 -8.78
N LEU A 11 -2.43 -4.52 -9.60
CA LEU A 11 -2.53 -3.32 -10.43
C LEU A 11 -3.67 -3.43 -11.45
N ASP A 12 -3.84 -4.57 -12.08
CA ASP A 12 -4.91 -4.80 -13.05
C ASP A 12 -6.28 -4.75 -12.37
N PHE A 13 -6.42 -5.35 -11.19
CA PHE A 13 -7.65 -5.27 -10.42
C PHE A 13 -8.03 -3.81 -10.11
N PHE A 14 -7.12 -3.02 -9.56
CA PHE A 14 -7.42 -1.62 -9.25
C PHE A 14 -7.58 -0.74 -10.48
N ARG A 15 -6.96 -1.09 -11.61
CA ARG A 15 -7.25 -0.45 -12.90
C ARG A 15 -8.72 -0.66 -13.30
N THR A 16 -9.30 -1.85 -13.07
CA THR A 16 -10.75 -2.08 -13.33
C THR A 16 -11.66 -1.25 -12.40
N LYS A 17 -11.16 -0.86 -11.23
CA LYS A 17 -11.83 0.04 -10.30
C LYS A 17 -11.50 1.52 -10.56
N GLN A 18 -11.01 1.85 -11.77
CA GLN A 18 -10.72 3.21 -12.24
C GLN A 18 -9.59 3.91 -11.46
N HIS A 19 -8.63 3.16 -10.95
CA HIS A 19 -7.42 3.74 -10.37
C HIS A 19 -6.37 4.00 -11.44
N GLU A 20 -5.74 5.16 -11.38
CA GLU A 20 -4.52 5.43 -12.13
C GLU A 20 -3.35 4.67 -11.51
N ILE A 21 -2.55 4.02 -12.32
CA ILE A 21 -1.38 3.29 -11.85
C ILE A 21 -0.16 4.22 -11.86
N VAL A 22 0.38 4.46 -10.68
CA VAL A 22 1.52 5.35 -10.47
C VAL A 22 2.77 4.52 -10.16
N ALA A 23 3.90 4.94 -10.72
CA ALA A 23 5.17 4.27 -10.49
C ALA A 23 5.63 4.42 -9.02
N SER A 24 6.38 3.43 -8.54
CA SER A 24 7.09 3.50 -7.27
C SER A 24 7.97 4.75 -7.21
N ALA A 25 7.84 5.54 -6.15
CA ALA A 25 8.75 6.64 -5.90
C ALA A 25 10.15 6.12 -5.51
N PRO A 26 11.22 6.92 -5.68
CA PRO A 26 12.53 6.57 -5.17
C PRO A 26 12.51 6.27 -3.68
N MET A 27 13.27 5.26 -3.23
CA MET A 27 13.37 4.94 -1.80
C MET A 27 14.09 6.03 -0.99
N VAL A 28 15.03 6.74 -1.59
CA VAL A 28 15.68 7.90 -0.98
C VAL A 28 14.79 9.11 -1.16
N VAL A 29 14.27 9.62 -0.05
CA VAL A 29 13.37 10.77 -0.05
C VAL A 29 14.19 12.06 -0.16
N LYS A 30 13.81 12.92 -1.09
CA LYS A 30 14.39 14.27 -1.21
C LYS A 30 13.38 15.28 -0.66
N ASN A 31 13.86 16.25 0.10
CA ASN A 31 13.07 17.39 0.59
C ASN A 31 11.98 17.04 1.64
N ASP A 32 12.06 15.90 2.31
CA ASP A 32 11.23 15.62 3.47
C ASP A 32 12.14 15.43 4.71
N PRO A 33 12.16 16.39 5.64
CA PRO A 33 13.01 16.31 6.84
C PRO A 33 12.54 15.25 7.84
N THR A 34 11.34 14.70 7.66
CA THR A 34 10.75 13.70 8.56
C THR A 34 11.02 12.26 8.12
N LEU A 35 11.50 12.05 6.90
CA LEU A 35 11.71 10.74 6.31
C LEU A 35 13.10 10.63 5.68
N MET A 36 13.91 9.67 6.15
CA MET A 36 15.17 9.33 5.50
C MET A 36 14.91 8.47 4.23
N PHE A 37 14.00 7.50 4.35
CA PHE A 37 13.62 6.61 3.27
C PHE A 37 12.11 6.53 3.12
N THR A 38 11.63 6.22 1.93
CA THR A 38 10.23 5.86 1.70
C THR A 38 9.91 4.59 2.49
N ASN A 39 9.03 4.69 3.48
CA ASN A 39 8.68 3.59 4.39
C ASN A 39 7.23 3.10 4.23
N ALA A 40 6.45 3.76 3.38
CA ALA A 40 5.07 3.41 3.07
C ALA A 40 4.67 3.88 1.67
N GLY A 41 3.70 3.20 1.07
CA GLY A 41 3.17 3.55 -0.26
C GLY A 41 2.56 4.94 -0.33
N MET A 42 2.03 5.45 0.78
CA MET A 42 1.42 6.79 0.80
C MET A 42 2.43 7.94 0.86
N ASN A 43 3.72 7.71 1.10
CA ASN A 43 4.68 8.80 1.32
C ASN A 43 4.73 9.77 0.13
N GLN A 44 4.73 9.25 -1.09
CA GLN A 44 4.74 10.09 -2.29
C GLN A 44 3.47 10.94 -2.48
N PHE A 45 2.39 10.63 -1.77
CA PHE A 45 1.10 11.31 -1.85
C PHE A 45 0.80 12.17 -0.61
N LYS A 46 1.76 12.29 0.32
CA LYS A 46 1.61 13.00 1.59
C LYS A 46 1.06 14.40 1.43
N ASP A 47 1.61 15.17 0.49
CA ASP A 47 1.20 16.56 0.25
C ASP A 47 -0.23 16.66 -0.30
N ILE A 48 -0.69 15.66 -1.06
CA ILE A 48 -2.08 15.61 -1.52
C ILE A 48 -3.03 15.38 -0.34
N PHE A 49 -2.70 14.45 0.57
CA PHE A 49 -3.49 14.20 1.77
C PHE A 49 -3.52 15.38 2.74
N LEU A 50 -2.43 16.13 2.82
CA LEU A 50 -2.32 17.33 3.65
C LEU A 50 -2.95 18.58 3.01
N GLY A 51 -3.37 18.50 1.74
CA GLY A 51 -3.91 19.64 1.01
C GLY A 51 -2.86 20.62 0.49
N ASN A 52 -1.57 20.26 0.58
CA ASN A 52 -0.45 21.09 0.13
C ASN A 52 -0.22 21.00 -1.39
N ALA A 53 -0.74 19.96 -2.04
CA ALA A 53 -0.65 19.74 -3.47
C ALA A 53 -2.02 19.36 -4.07
N PRO A 54 -2.33 19.79 -5.30
CA PRO A 54 -3.55 19.40 -5.97
C PRO A 54 -3.52 17.92 -6.34
N ARG A 55 -4.67 17.24 -6.20
CA ARG A 55 -4.83 15.88 -6.72
C ARG A 55 -4.89 15.93 -8.26
N LYS A 56 -4.15 15.04 -8.90
CA LYS A 56 -4.24 14.85 -10.36
C LYS A 56 -5.33 13.86 -10.72
N TRP A 57 -5.46 12.79 -9.93
CA TRP A 57 -6.46 11.73 -10.08
C TRP A 57 -7.20 11.49 -8.77
N PRO A 58 -8.49 11.13 -8.81
CA PRO A 58 -9.24 10.84 -7.60
C PRO A 58 -8.88 9.50 -6.96
N ARG A 59 -8.41 8.53 -7.78
CA ARG A 59 -8.02 7.18 -7.37
C ARG A 59 -6.66 6.84 -7.94
N VAL A 60 -5.81 6.27 -7.10
CA VAL A 60 -4.45 5.86 -7.49
C VAL A 60 -4.15 4.49 -6.90
N ALA A 61 -3.43 3.66 -7.64
CA ALA A 61 -2.83 2.44 -7.11
C ALA A 61 -1.35 2.37 -7.49
N ASP A 62 -0.56 1.80 -6.61
CA ASP A 62 0.87 1.61 -6.82
C ASP A 62 1.40 0.31 -6.22
N THR A 63 2.63 -0.02 -6.59
CA THR A 63 3.50 -0.91 -5.81
C THR A 63 4.69 -0.07 -5.39
N GLN A 64 4.83 0.21 -4.10
CA GLN A 64 5.89 1.06 -3.59
C GLN A 64 6.98 0.23 -2.95
N LYS A 65 8.22 0.39 -3.41
CA LYS A 65 9.40 -0.13 -2.71
C LYS A 65 9.63 0.68 -1.44
N CYS A 66 9.70 -0.02 -0.32
CA CYS A 66 9.79 0.57 1.02
C CYS A 66 11.00 0.06 1.77
N LEU A 67 11.55 0.93 2.63
CA LEU A 67 12.62 0.60 3.54
C LEU A 67 12.25 1.03 4.97
N ARG A 68 12.26 0.08 5.92
CA ARG A 68 11.94 0.33 7.34
C ARG A 68 13.12 -0.02 8.22
N VAL A 69 14.07 0.92 8.31
CA VAL A 69 15.36 0.74 9.01
C VAL A 69 15.63 1.85 10.03
N SER A 70 14.70 2.78 10.20
CA SER A 70 14.86 3.91 11.13
C SER A 70 13.54 4.59 11.45
N GLY A 71 13.49 5.33 12.55
CA GLY A 71 12.34 6.14 12.97
C GLY A 71 11.20 5.30 13.54
N LYS A 72 9.97 5.81 13.39
CA LYS A 72 8.76 5.19 13.96
C LYS A 72 8.45 3.81 13.39
N HIS A 73 8.79 3.57 12.13
CA HIS A 73 8.65 2.28 11.44
C HIS A 73 10.04 1.68 11.24
N ASN A 74 10.62 1.16 12.32
CA ASN A 74 11.91 0.49 12.32
C ASN A 74 11.69 -0.99 12.63
N ASP A 75 11.92 -1.85 11.64
CA ASP A 75 11.73 -3.29 11.76
C ASP A 75 13.06 -4.03 12.03
N LEU A 76 14.15 -3.30 12.32
CA LEU A 76 15.49 -3.91 12.48
C LEU A 76 15.58 -4.90 13.63
N GLU A 77 14.77 -4.70 14.68
CA GLU A 77 14.77 -5.59 15.85
C GLU A 77 14.04 -6.91 15.58
N GLU A 78 13.07 -6.90 14.67
CA GLU A 78 12.24 -8.06 14.31
C GLU A 78 12.83 -8.88 13.16
N VAL A 79 13.55 -8.21 12.24
CA VAL A 79 14.15 -8.86 11.07
C VAL A 79 15.19 -9.90 11.50
N GLY A 80 14.96 -11.15 11.06
CA GLY A 80 15.80 -12.29 11.41
C GLY A 80 15.36 -13.02 12.69
N HIS A 81 14.43 -12.46 13.46
CA HIS A 81 13.82 -13.11 14.63
C HIS A 81 12.47 -13.76 14.28
N ASP A 82 11.78 -13.24 13.30
CA ASP A 82 10.57 -13.85 12.76
C ASP A 82 10.71 -14.14 11.25
N THR A 83 9.64 -14.61 10.62
CA THR A 83 9.64 -15.03 9.21
C THR A 83 8.88 -14.06 8.29
N TYR A 84 8.42 -12.92 8.79
CA TYR A 84 7.55 -12.01 8.05
C TYR A 84 7.97 -10.54 8.09
N HIS A 85 8.86 -10.11 9.01
CA HIS A 85 9.44 -8.77 8.95
C HIS A 85 10.65 -8.72 8.02
N HIS A 86 10.68 -7.71 7.17
CA HIS A 86 11.77 -7.41 6.25
C HIS A 86 12.10 -5.92 6.29
N THR A 87 13.39 -5.56 6.22
CA THR A 87 13.81 -4.16 6.14
C THR A 87 13.40 -3.52 4.83
N MET A 88 13.43 -4.31 3.74
CA MET A 88 12.99 -3.90 2.40
C MET A 88 11.82 -4.78 1.95
N PHE A 89 10.77 -4.17 1.45
CA PHE A 89 9.58 -4.84 0.93
C PHE A 89 8.86 -3.97 -0.10
N GLU A 90 7.88 -4.54 -0.79
CA GLU A 90 6.97 -3.78 -1.62
C GLU A 90 5.61 -3.69 -0.94
N MET A 91 5.05 -2.48 -0.89
CA MET A 91 3.70 -2.23 -0.41
C MET A 91 2.77 -2.06 -1.61
N LEU A 92 1.77 -2.94 -1.72
CA LEU A 92 0.70 -2.82 -2.70
C LEU A 92 -0.36 -1.87 -2.13
N GLY A 93 -0.52 -0.71 -2.74
CA GLY A 93 -1.33 0.37 -2.21
C GLY A 93 -2.44 0.84 -3.16
N ASN A 94 -3.59 1.20 -2.60
CA ASN A 94 -4.67 1.88 -3.31
C ASN A 94 -5.15 3.08 -2.49
N TRP A 95 -5.32 4.21 -3.16
CA TRP A 95 -5.51 5.51 -2.54
C TRP A 95 -6.73 6.20 -3.13
N SER A 96 -7.55 6.81 -2.25
CA SER A 96 -8.71 7.63 -2.61
C SER A 96 -8.54 9.05 -2.09
N TYR A 97 -8.64 10.01 -2.96
CA TYR A 97 -8.54 11.43 -2.61
C TYR A 97 -9.93 12.09 -2.63
N GLY A 98 -10.75 11.72 -1.61
CA GLY A 98 -12.11 12.25 -1.46
C GLY A 98 -13.09 11.72 -2.51
N ASP A 99 -12.96 10.45 -2.89
CA ASP A 99 -13.85 9.79 -3.85
C ASP A 99 -14.58 8.62 -3.18
N TYR A 100 -13.93 7.48 -2.93
CA TYR A 100 -14.52 6.41 -2.14
C TYR A 100 -13.96 6.37 -0.71
N PHE A 101 -14.60 5.61 0.17
CA PHE A 101 -14.15 5.47 1.55
C PHE A 101 -14.25 4.01 2.03
N LYS A 102 -14.66 3.77 3.28
CA LYS A 102 -14.58 2.46 3.95
C LYS A 102 -15.33 1.36 3.23
N LYS A 103 -16.55 1.66 2.73
CA LYS A 103 -17.41 0.65 2.13
C LYS A 103 -16.76 0.01 0.90
N GLU A 104 -16.43 0.82 -0.08
CA GLU A 104 -15.81 0.36 -1.33
C GLU A 104 -14.43 -0.28 -1.07
N ALA A 105 -13.65 0.30 -0.15
CA ALA A 105 -12.34 -0.25 0.20
C ALA A 105 -12.45 -1.67 0.78
N ILE A 106 -13.43 -1.92 1.66
CA ILE A 106 -13.68 -3.24 2.25
C ILE A 106 -14.18 -4.23 1.18
N GLU A 107 -15.15 -3.81 0.37
CA GLU A 107 -15.71 -4.65 -0.71
C GLU A 107 -14.62 -5.06 -1.71
N TRP A 108 -13.79 -4.12 -2.15
CA TRP A 108 -12.72 -4.41 -3.09
C TRP A 108 -11.57 -5.22 -2.49
N ALA A 109 -11.23 -4.98 -1.22
CA ALA A 109 -10.25 -5.82 -0.53
C ALA A 109 -10.74 -7.27 -0.45
N TRP A 110 -12.01 -7.48 -0.09
CA TRP A 110 -12.61 -8.80 -0.06
C TRP A 110 -12.61 -9.47 -1.44
N GLU A 111 -13.06 -8.77 -2.48
CA GLU A 111 -13.06 -9.25 -3.86
C GLU A 111 -11.65 -9.62 -4.34
N LEU A 112 -10.66 -8.75 -4.11
CA LEU A 112 -9.27 -9.00 -4.48
C LEU A 112 -8.73 -10.28 -3.82
N LEU A 113 -8.92 -10.40 -2.51
CA LEU A 113 -8.36 -11.52 -1.74
C LEU A 113 -9.04 -12.84 -2.08
N THR A 114 -10.37 -12.84 -2.27
CA THR A 114 -11.15 -14.07 -2.43
C THR A 114 -11.36 -14.50 -3.88
N GLU A 115 -11.53 -13.55 -4.80
CA GLU A 115 -11.85 -13.85 -6.19
C GLU A 115 -10.64 -13.74 -7.13
N VAL A 116 -9.72 -12.79 -6.88
CA VAL A 116 -8.52 -12.63 -7.69
C VAL A 116 -7.38 -13.50 -7.16
N TYR A 117 -7.02 -13.35 -5.88
CA TYR A 117 -5.96 -14.14 -5.27
C TYR A 117 -6.42 -15.53 -4.81
N LYS A 118 -7.72 -15.76 -4.72
CA LYS A 118 -8.34 -17.05 -4.35
C LYS A 118 -7.82 -17.59 -3.03
N LEU A 119 -7.64 -16.71 -2.05
CA LEU A 119 -7.26 -17.12 -0.71
C LEU A 119 -8.39 -17.90 -0.05
N ASP A 120 -8.03 -18.90 0.73
CA ASP A 120 -8.98 -19.73 1.48
C ASP A 120 -9.67 -18.91 2.57
N LYS A 121 -10.97 -18.67 2.40
CA LYS A 121 -11.81 -17.88 3.32
C LYS A 121 -11.80 -18.45 4.74
N SER A 122 -11.63 -19.78 4.90
CA SER A 122 -11.59 -20.44 6.21
C SER A 122 -10.33 -20.10 7.02
N ARG A 123 -9.31 -19.54 6.38
CA ARG A 123 -8.03 -19.14 6.98
C ARG A 123 -7.92 -17.62 7.17
N MET A 124 -8.96 -16.87 6.86
CA MET A 124 -8.97 -15.40 6.95
C MET A 124 -9.64 -14.97 8.26
N TYR A 125 -9.06 -13.94 8.86
CA TYR A 125 -9.60 -13.28 10.05
C TYR A 125 -9.79 -11.81 9.75
N ALA A 126 -10.89 -11.24 10.26
CA ALA A 126 -11.15 -9.81 10.19
C ALA A 126 -11.10 -9.23 11.60
N THR A 127 -10.44 -8.09 11.73
CA THR A 127 -10.41 -7.32 12.97
C THR A 127 -11.13 -6.00 12.78
N VAL A 128 -11.78 -5.52 13.82
CA VAL A 128 -12.45 -4.22 13.84
C VAL A 128 -11.98 -3.41 15.03
N PHE A 129 -12.07 -2.09 14.91
CA PHE A 129 -11.83 -1.22 16.07
C PHE A 129 -12.98 -1.39 17.06
N GLU A 130 -12.64 -1.65 18.31
CA GLU A 130 -13.57 -1.62 19.43
C GLU A 130 -13.81 -0.16 19.80
N GLY A 131 -14.91 0.39 19.33
CA GLY A 131 -15.29 1.80 19.51
C GLY A 131 -16.06 2.05 20.78
#